data_4ecbb57cccef7d0d74993ae57edce965
#
_entry.id   4ecbb57cccef7d0d74993ae57edce965
#
_cell.length_a   1.000
_cell.length_b   1.000
_cell.length_c   1.000
_cell.angle_alpha   90.00
_cell.angle_beta   90.00
_cell.angle_gamma   90.00
#
_symmetry.space_group_name_H-M   'P 1'
#
loop_
_entity.id
_entity.type
_entity.pdbx_description
1 polymer ?
#
loop_
_entity_poly.entity_id
_entity_poly.type
_entity_poly.pdbx_seq_one_letter_code
_entity_poly.pdbx_strand_id
1 'polypeptide(L)'
;MSGFRRSACVLAIVIGTAVPVLAQTPRPAGHIKTASGAAYIVRNNATIAARPGTAVFETDALRTGADGTVGLTLNDDTRLSLGPASEVRLERYMYAPGEGGFAMVLKFARGVAAYVSGRMAKLAPDSIRLETPSAIVGVRGTTVAIHVEQ
;
A
#
# COMPACT_ATOMS: atom_id res chain seq x y z
N MET A 1 -28.09 -64.03 41.75
CA MET A 1 -27.20 -64.43 40.66
C MET A 1 -26.93 -63.19 39.80
N SER A 2 -25.79 -62.74 39.91
CA SER A 2 -25.25 -61.44 39.51
C SER A 2 -24.96 -61.35 38.02
N GLY A 3 -25.62 -60.40 37.32
CA GLY A 3 -25.30 -60.01 35.99
C GLY A 3 -24.53 -58.71 35.97
N PHE A 4 -23.21 -58.80 35.79
CA PHE A 4 -22.31 -57.65 35.72
C PHE A 4 -22.36 -57.07 34.27
N ARG A 5 -23.10 -55.98 34.05
CA ARG A 5 -23.09 -55.26 32.79
C ARG A 5 -21.93 -54.25 32.79
N ARG A 6 -20.89 -54.58 32.04
CA ARG A 6 -19.79 -53.67 31.75
C ARG A 6 -20.23 -52.66 30.71
N SER A 7 -20.49 -51.43 31.15
CA SER A 7 -20.64 -50.28 30.24
C SER A 7 -19.25 -49.83 29.75
N ALA A 8 -18.99 -50.00 28.48
CA ALA A 8 -17.80 -49.47 27.83
C ALA A 8 -18.11 -48.01 27.46
N CYS A 9 -17.47 -47.07 28.15
CA CYS A 9 -17.43 -45.67 27.71
C CYS A 9 -16.47 -45.51 26.53
N VAL A 10 -17.04 -45.28 25.36
CA VAL A 10 -16.26 -44.93 24.17
C VAL A 10 -15.94 -43.43 24.26
N LEU A 11 -14.70 -43.13 24.58
CA LEU A 11 -14.18 -41.75 24.57
C LEU A 11 -13.85 -41.35 23.13
N ALA A 12 -14.73 -40.59 22.49
CA ALA A 12 -14.48 -40.05 21.18
C ALA A 12 -13.49 -38.87 21.27
N ILE A 13 -12.22 -39.13 20.90
CA ILE A 13 -11.20 -38.09 20.76
C ILE A 13 -11.47 -37.33 19.45
N VAL A 14 -12.01 -36.14 19.54
CA VAL A 14 -12.12 -35.20 18.39
C VAL A 14 -10.74 -34.58 18.18
N ILE A 15 -9.99 -35.10 17.21
CA ILE A 15 -8.73 -34.52 16.76
C ILE A 15 -9.11 -33.35 15.87
N GLY A 16 -9.10 -32.15 16.45
CA GLY A 16 -9.25 -30.91 15.71
C GLY A 16 -8.01 -30.69 14.83
N THR A 17 -8.15 -30.87 13.52
CA THR A 17 -7.11 -30.51 12.56
C THR A 17 -7.03 -29.00 12.46
N ALA A 18 -6.05 -28.38 13.11
CA ALA A 18 -5.71 -26.98 12.92
C ALA A 18 -5.17 -26.82 11.49
N VAL A 19 -5.98 -26.25 10.60
CA VAL A 19 -5.53 -25.87 9.26
C VAL A 19 -4.61 -24.67 9.42
N PRO A 20 -3.33 -24.73 9.01
CA PRO A 20 -2.48 -23.55 9.06
C PRO A 20 -3.04 -22.50 8.10
N VAL A 21 -3.49 -21.37 8.63
CA VAL A 21 -3.80 -20.18 7.84
C VAL A 21 -2.46 -19.70 7.29
N LEU A 22 -2.24 -19.94 6.00
CA LEU A 22 -1.10 -19.38 5.28
C LEU A 22 -1.29 -17.85 5.29
N ALA A 23 -0.57 -17.17 6.15
CA ALA A 23 -0.51 -15.72 6.15
C ALA A 23 0.04 -15.30 4.78
N GLN A 24 -0.79 -14.64 3.96
CA GLN A 24 -0.37 -14.11 2.67
C GLN A 24 0.66 -13.00 2.94
N THR A 25 1.87 -13.21 2.45
CA THR A 25 2.92 -12.19 2.52
C THR A 25 2.44 -10.97 1.73
N PRO A 26 2.42 -9.77 2.33
CA PRO A 26 2.01 -8.56 1.63
C PRO A 26 2.85 -8.37 0.37
N ARG A 27 2.19 -8.09 -0.76
CA ARG A 27 2.89 -7.82 -2.02
C ARG A 27 3.28 -6.35 -2.06
N PRO A 28 4.51 -6.01 -2.47
CA PRO A 28 4.89 -4.62 -2.67
C PRO A 28 3.99 -3.95 -3.70
N ALA A 29 3.59 -2.71 -3.44
CA ALA A 29 2.88 -1.86 -4.38
C ALA A 29 3.83 -1.23 -5.41
N GLY A 30 5.08 -1.05 -5.02
CA GLY A 30 6.12 -0.46 -5.86
C GLY A 30 7.46 -0.37 -5.14
N HIS A 31 8.37 0.41 -5.71
CA HIS A 31 9.72 0.56 -5.19
C HIS A 31 10.19 2.02 -5.29
N ILE A 32 11.02 2.42 -4.35
CA ILE A 32 11.75 3.68 -4.43
C ILE A 32 12.74 3.62 -5.59
N LYS A 33 12.69 4.58 -6.49
CA LYS A 33 13.61 4.70 -7.63
C LYS A 33 14.75 5.66 -7.32
N THR A 34 14.42 6.78 -6.69
CA THR A 34 15.38 7.82 -6.33
C THR A 34 15.09 8.32 -4.93
N ALA A 35 16.11 8.68 -4.20
CA ALA A 35 15.99 9.36 -2.91
C ALA A 35 17.22 10.24 -2.70
N SER A 36 17.01 11.44 -2.16
CA SER A 36 18.07 12.38 -1.84
C SER A 36 17.68 13.15 -0.58
N GLY A 37 18.67 13.51 0.21
CA GLY A 37 18.47 14.20 1.48
C GLY A 37 17.64 13.37 2.47
N ALA A 38 16.86 14.03 3.30
CA ALA A 38 16.01 13.39 4.30
C ALA A 38 14.74 12.84 3.64
N ALA A 39 14.70 11.54 3.38
CA ALA A 39 13.57 10.85 2.78
C ALA A 39 13.29 9.54 3.54
N TYR A 40 12.02 9.31 3.88
CA TYR A 40 11.60 8.21 4.75
C TYR A 40 10.30 7.57 4.28
N ILE A 41 10.17 6.28 4.61
CA ILE A 41 8.92 5.53 4.58
C ILE A 41 8.44 5.37 6.02
N VAL A 42 7.19 5.71 6.29
CA VAL A 42 6.54 5.45 7.58
C VAL A 42 5.60 4.27 7.40
N ARG A 43 5.91 3.18 8.08
CA ARG A 43 5.15 1.92 8.05
C ARG A 43 4.87 1.46 9.47
N ASN A 44 3.59 1.28 9.83
CA ASN A 44 3.17 0.84 11.17
C ASN A 44 3.84 1.65 12.29
N ASN A 45 3.87 2.97 12.16
CA ASN A 45 4.54 3.92 13.06
C ASN A 45 6.07 3.81 13.13
N ALA A 46 6.70 2.92 12.36
CA ALA A 46 8.15 2.83 12.21
C ALA A 46 8.62 3.70 11.04
N THR A 47 9.74 4.39 11.24
CA THR A 47 10.38 5.20 10.20
C THR A 47 11.52 4.42 9.58
N ILE A 48 11.49 4.25 8.27
CA ILE A 48 12.46 3.52 7.47
C ILE A 48 13.09 4.51 6.49
N ALA A 49 14.41 4.51 6.36
CA ALA A 49 15.08 5.34 5.35
C ALA A 49 14.63 4.92 3.94
N ALA A 50 14.17 5.88 3.14
CA ALA A 50 13.84 5.65 1.75
C ALA A 50 15.14 5.61 0.94
N ARG A 51 15.45 4.45 0.38
CA ARG A 51 16.62 4.23 -0.48
C ARG A 51 16.18 3.62 -1.81
N PRO A 52 16.89 3.87 -2.90
CA PRO A 52 16.64 3.18 -4.17
C PRO A 52 16.54 1.66 -3.98
N GLY A 53 15.49 1.05 -4.52
CA GLY A 53 15.18 -0.38 -4.36
C GLY A 53 14.33 -0.75 -3.15
N THR A 54 14.10 0.16 -2.19
CA THR A 54 13.24 -0.12 -1.03
C THR A 54 11.80 -0.35 -1.48
N ALA A 55 11.20 -1.46 -1.07
CA ALA A 55 9.82 -1.79 -1.37
C ALA A 55 8.84 -0.90 -0.60
N VAL A 56 7.79 -0.46 -1.29
CA VAL A 56 6.67 0.31 -0.74
C VAL A 56 5.40 -0.53 -0.79
N PHE A 57 4.63 -0.52 0.28
CA PHE A 57 3.41 -1.31 0.42
C PHE A 57 2.19 -0.42 0.57
N GLU A 58 1.02 -1.01 0.40
CA GLU A 58 -0.24 -0.38 0.79
C GLU A 58 -0.16 0.08 2.25
N THR A 59 -0.73 1.22 2.55
CA THR A 59 -0.72 1.95 3.83
C THR A 59 0.60 2.63 4.23
N ASP A 60 1.69 2.46 3.47
CA ASP A 60 2.92 3.22 3.70
C ASP A 60 2.73 4.71 3.42
N ALA A 61 3.37 5.54 4.21
CA ALA A 61 3.52 6.96 3.93
C ALA A 61 4.95 7.29 3.53
N LEU A 62 5.11 8.12 2.51
CA LEU A 62 6.39 8.72 2.11
C LEU A 62 6.49 10.11 2.71
N ARG A 63 7.60 10.40 3.35
CA ARG A 63 7.85 11.70 3.99
C ARG A 63 9.24 12.20 3.62
N THR A 64 9.31 13.48 3.28
CA THR A 64 10.59 14.16 3.02
C THR A 64 10.82 15.29 4.02
N GLY A 65 12.08 15.52 4.36
CA GLY A 65 12.49 16.70 5.12
C GLY A 65 12.69 17.92 4.23
N ALA A 66 13.19 19.02 4.80
CA ALA A 66 13.37 20.29 4.11
C ALA A 66 14.36 20.23 2.93
N ASP A 67 15.26 19.28 2.92
CA ASP A 67 16.25 19.01 1.86
C ASP A 67 15.96 17.70 1.10
N GLY A 68 14.85 17.00 1.43
CA GLY A 68 14.57 15.67 0.93
C GLY A 68 13.80 15.67 -0.38
N THR A 69 14.11 14.69 -1.22
CA THR A 69 13.31 14.33 -2.39
C THR A 69 13.22 12.82 -2.52
N VAL A 70 12.11 12.31 -3.03
CA VAL A 70 11.93 10.88 -3.27
C VAL A 70 11.12 10.62 -4.52
N GLY A 71 11.54 9.65 -5.31
CA GLY A 71 10.81 9.14 -6.47
C GLY A 71 10.40 7.69 -6.26
N LEU A 72 9.13 7.41 -6.47
CA LEU A 72 8.50 6.09 -6.37
C LEU A 72 8.00 5.65 -7.73
N THR A 73 8.16 4.37 -8.06
CA THR A 73 7.46 3.74 -9.19
C THR A 73 6.61 2.59 -8.66
N LEU A 74 5.32 2.64 -8.96
CA LEU A 74 4.36 1.58 -8.62
C LEU A 74 4.37 0.46 -9.68
N ASN A 75 3.76 -0.68 -9.36
CA ASN A 75 3.77 -1.85 -10.24
C ASN A 75 3.00 -1.66 -11.57
N ASP A 76 2.14 -0.67 -11.64
CA ASP A 76 1.42 -0.25 -12.84
C ASP A 76 2.18 0.80 -13.68
N ASP A 77 3.45 1.05 -13.36
CA ASP A 77 4.31 2.10 -13.93
C ASP A 77 3.87 3.55 -13.60
N THR A 78 2.96 3.74 -12.66
CA THR A 78 2.71 5.06 -12.10
C THR A 78 3.96 5.58 -11.40
N ARG A 79 4.32 6.83 -11.67
CA ARG A 79 5.45 7.49 -11.04
C ARG A 79 4.99 8.63 -10.16
N LEU A 80 5.53 8.67 -8.96
CA LEU A 80 5.29 9.70 -7.99
C LEU A 80 6.61 10.30 -7.53
N SER A 81 6.72 11.61 -7.56
CA SER A 81 7.90 12.35 -7.09
C SER A 81 7.48 13.35 -6.04
N LEU A 82 8.13 13.31 -4.88
CA LEU A 82 7.92 14.27 -3.81
C LEU A 82 9.09 15.24 -3.75
N GLY A 83 8.77 16.52 -3.62
CA GLY A 83 9.73 17.56 -3.31
C GLY A 83 10.01 17.68 -1.81
N PRO A 84 10.72 18.73 -1.38
CA PRO A 84 11.02 18.98 0.03
C PRO A 84 9.78 19.17 0.90
N ALA A 85 9.88 18.83 2.17
CA ALA A 85 8.85 19.01 3.20
C ALA A 85 7.47 18.47 2.78
N SER A 86 7.44 17.32 2.13
CA SER A 86 6.23 16.72 1.55
C SER A 86 5.88 15.41 2.24
N GLU A 87 4.59 15.10 2.22
CA GLU A 87 4.07 13.84 2.75
C GLU A 87 2.93 13.33 1.90
N VAL A 88 3.02 12.07 1.48
CA VAL A 88 1.97 11.34 0.78
C VAL A 88 1.81 9.96 1.38
N ARG A 89 0.57 9.50 1.49
CA ARG A 89 0.25 8.14 1.93
C ARG A 89 -0.38 7.36 0.79
N LEU A 90 0.11 6.16 0.55
CA LEU A 90 -0.51 5.18 -0.33
C LEU A 90 -1.62 4.47 0.47
N GLU A 91 -2.78 5.08 0.53
CA GLU A 91 -3.90 4.59 1.36
C GLU A 91 -4.44 3.26 0.87
N ARG A 92 -4.53 3.10 -0.46
CA ARG A 92 -4.99 1.87 -1.10
C ARG A 92 -4.25 1.65 -2.41
N TYR A 93 -3.89 0.40 -2.66
CA TYR A 93 -3.29 0.01 -3.92
C TYR A 93 -3.66 -1.43 -4.30
N MET A 94 -4.28 -1.62 -5.45
CA MET A 94 -4.55 -2.90 -6.06
C MET A 94 -4.29 -2.80 -7.56
N TYR A 95 -3.43 -3.65 -8.07
CA TYR A 95 -3.17 -3.76 -9.50
C TYR A 95 -3.13 -5.23 -9.89
N ALA A 96 -4.28 -5.74 -10.33
CA ALA A 96 -4.49 -7.14 -10.74
C ALA A 96 -5.24 -7.17 -12.08
N PRO A 97 -4.58 -6.82 -13.21
CA PRO A 97 -5.24 -6.69 -14.51
C PRO A 97 -5.84 -8.01 -15.02
N GLY A 98 -5.26 -9.16 -14.67
CA GLY A 98 -5.80 -10.48 -15.01
C GLY A 98 -7.11 -10.83 -14.28
N GLU A 99 -7.42 -10.16 -13.18
CA GLU A 99 -8.61 -10.38 -12.36
C GLU A 99 -9.58 -9.18 -12.39
N GLY A 100 -9.26 -8.14 -13.16
CA GLY A 100 -10.03 -6.90 -13.22
C GLY A 100 -9.99 -6.08 -11.92
N GLY A 101 -9.02 -6.34 -11.04
CA GLY A 101 -8.85 -5.66 -9.76
C GLY A 101 -7.97 -4.41 -9.88
N PHE A 102 -8.56 -3.23 -9.68
CA PHE A 102 -7.85 -1.95 -9.74
C PHE A 102 -8.31 -1.04 -8.61
N ALA A 103 -7.38 -0.48 -7.87
CA ALA A 103 -7.63 0.59 -6.90
C ALA A 103 -6.35 1.35 -6.62
N MET A 104 -6.42 2.67 -6.58
CA MET A 104 -5.33 3.53 -6.13
C MET A 104 -5.91 4.74 -5.41
N VAL A 105 -5.51 4.92 -4.16
CA VAL A 105 -5.83 6.12 -3.39
C VAL A 105 -4.53 6.67 -2.81
N LEU A 106 -4.16 7.86 -3.25
CA LEU A 106 -3.02 8.61 -2.74
C LEU A 106 -3.53 9.82 -1.96
N LYS A 107 -3.14 9.91 -0.69
CA LYS A 107 -3.46 11.06 0.17
C LYS A 107 -2.25 11.95 0.35
N PHE A 108 -2.34 13.15 -0.16
CA PHE A 108 -1.32 14.20 -0.05
C PHE A 108 -1.63 15.05 1.18
N ALA A 109 -0.80 14.96 2.20
CA ALA A 109 -1.01 15.69 3.45
C ALA A 109 -0.43 17.10 3.38
N ARG A 110 0.74 17.25 2.72
CA ARG A 110 1.45 18.53 2.62
C ARG A 110 2.53 18.49 1.56
N GLY A 111 2.99 19.68 1.16
CA GLY A 111 4.15 19.89 0.31
C GLY A 111 3.85 19.78 -1.18
N VAL A 112 4.85 19.44 -1.96
CA VAL A 112 4.79 19.38 -3.41
C VAL A 112 5.05 17.96 -3.93
N ALA A 113 4.27 17.56 -4.92
CA ALA A 113 4.41 16.29 -5.57
C ALA A 113 4.09 16.37 -7.06
N ALA A 114 4.68 15.47 -7.83
CA ALA A 114 4.32 15.25 -9.22
C ALA A 114 3.87 13.80 -9.40
N TYR A 115 2.69 13.62 -9.97
CA TYR A 115 2.09 12.35 -10.30
C TYR A 115 2.09 12.16 -11.82
N VAL A 116 2.60 11.03 -12.29
CA VAL A 116 2.55 10.64 -13.71
C VAL A 116 1.82 9.32 -13.82
N SER A 117 0.71 9.32 -14.54
CA SER A 117 -0.15 8.15 -14.72
C SER A 117 0.57 6.98 -15.35
N GLY A 118 0.35 5.79 -14.79
CA GLY A 118 0.78 4.51 -15.34
C GLY A 118 -0.33 3.78 -16.12
N ARG A 119 -0.23 2.47 -16.15
CA ARG A 119 -1.17 1.60 -16.89
C ARG A 119 -2.57 1.59 -16.32
N MET A 120 -2.71 1.71 -14.99
CA MET A 120 -4.02 1.72 -14.33
C MET A 120 -4.92 2.84 -14.85
N ALA A 121 -4.36 4.02 -15.13
CA ALA A 121 -5.12 5.15 -15.67
C ALA A 121 -5.70 4.90 -17.06
N LYS A 122 -5.12 3.97 -17.82
CA LYS A 122 -5.64 3.55 -19.13
C LYS A 122 -6.68 2.44 -19.01
N LEU A 123 -6.47 1.50 -18.07
CA LEU A 123 -7.30 0.32 -17.89
C LEU A 123 -8.53 0.60 -17.03
N ALA A 124 -8.39 1.40 -15.98
CA ALA A 124 -9.43 1.67 -15.00
C ALA A 124 -9.27 3.09 -14.41
N PRO A 125 -9.48 4.15 -15.20
CA PRO A 125 -9.25 5.53 -14.74
C PRO A 125 -10.08 5.91 -13.51
N ASP A 126 -11.30 5.38 -13.39
CA ASP A 126 -12.19 5.65 -12.26
C ASP A 126 -11.76 4.99 -10.94
N SER A 127 -10.74 4.12 -10.99
CA SER A 127 -10.14 3.47 -9.81
C SER A 127 -9.08 4.31 -9.12
N ILE A 128 -8.71 5.47 -9.69
CA ILE A 128 -7.63 6.32 -9.19
C ILE A 128 -8.20 7.57 -8.54
N ARG A 129 -7.78 7.81 -7.31
CA ARG A 129 -8.11 9.01 -6.54
C ARG A 129 -6.86 9.64 -5.95
N LEU A 130 -6.69 10.92 -6.19
CA LEU A 130 -5.70 11.77 -5.54
C LEU A 130 -6.45 12.65 -4.55
N GLU A 131 -6.18 12.50 -3.27
CA GLU A 131 -6.86 13.22 -2.20
C GLU A 131 -5.90 14.22 -1.56
N THR A 132 -6.38 15.44 -1.35
CA THR A 132 -5.73 16.47 -0.55
C THR A 132 -6.67 16.86 0.60
N PRO A 133 -6.23 17.63 1.59
CA PRO A 133 -7.13 18.08 2.67
C PRO A 133 -8.35 18.86 2.18
N SER A 134 -8.28 19.47 1.00
CA SER A 134 -9.34 20.34 0.45
C SER A 134 -10.04 19.81 -0.81
N ALA A 135 -9.52 18.74 -1.43
CA ALA A 135 -10.05 18.27 -2.71
C ALA A 135 -9.81 16.78 -2.95
N ILE A 136 -10.67 16.18 -3.76
CA ILE A 136 -10.49 14.85 -4.35
C ILE A 136 -10.41 15.02 -5.86
N VAL A 137 -9.33 14.53 -6.45
CA VAL A 137 -9.08 14.63 -7.89
C VAL A 137 -9.11 13.23 -8.51
N GLY A 138 -10.00 13.02 -9.47
CA GLY A 138 -9.97 11.87 -10.35
C GLY A 138 -9.00 12.11 -11.51
N VAL A 139 -8.23 11.09 -11.89
CA VAL A 139 -7.18 11.23 -12.91
C VAL A 139 -7.50 10.34 -14.10
N ARG A 140 -7.52 10.95 -15.29
CA ARG A 140 -7.65 10.23 -16.56
C ARG A 140 -6.41 10.47 -17.42
N GLY A 141 -5.37 9.67 -17.19
CA GLY A 141 -4.19 9.59 -18.04
C GLY A 141 -3.43 10.89 -18.25
N THR A 142 -2.80 11.44 -17.20
CA THR A 142 -2.06 12.70 -17.31
C THR A 142 -0.94 12.81 -16.28
N THR A 143 -0.17 13.88 -16.39
CA THR A 143 0.74 14.35 -15.36
C THR A 143 0.01 15.41 -14.52
N VAL A 144 0.05 15.24 -13.20
CA VAL A 144 -0.56 16.17 -12.25
C VAL A 144 0.52 16.69 -11.31
N ALA A 145 0.64 18.00 -11.20
CA ALA A 145 1.41 18.66 -10.14
C ALA A 145 0.48 18.99 -8.98
N ILE A 146 0.89 18.64 -7.77
CA ILE A 146 0.11 18.83 -6.56
C ILE A 146 0.92 19.69 -5.61
N HIS A 147 0.28 20.74 -5.10
CA HIS A 147 0.83 21.58 -4.03
C HIS A 147 -0.21 21.68 -2.93
N VAL A 148 0.16 21.27 -1.73
CA VAL A 148 -0.66 21.35 -0.52
C VAL A 148 0.01 22.31 0.44
N GLU A 149 -0.59 23.46 0.62
CA GLU A 149 -0.17 24.47 1.61
C GLU A 149 -0.58 24.02 3.02
N GLN A 150 0.23 24.38 4.02
CA GLN A 150 -0.09 24.20 5.44
C GLN A 150 -0.78 25.41 6.01
#